data_031576221a826a2765ff6c819412e26f
#
_entry.id   031576221a826a2765ff6c819412e26f
#
_cell.length_a   1.000
_cell.length_b   1.000
_cell.length_c   1.000
_cell.angle_alpha   90.00
_cell.angle_beta   90.00
_cell.angle_gamma   90.00
#
_symmetry.space_group_name_H-M   'P 1'
#
loop_
_entity.id
_entity.type
_entity.pdbx_description
1 polymer ?
#
loop_
_entity_poly.entity_id
_entity_poly.type
_entity_poly.pdbx_seq_one_letter_code
_entity_poly.pdbx_strand_id
1 'polypeptide(L)'
;MVTKYDIFEFAYTNRHTLKPIEVAKKFKKNGREYDNIHRMLTELKQEDLLTKNNYGFQAKKNDKSNLLYQIIFHCLRNGINYNLLLNPGLVKFLSRALQRREVTSKDVNIHPITLRKYIDILHKNGLLLIISEKPLRVKVFYNVLLNNLLVYFGYKQKVIPEDRTSYIEEIEKELVKFKKLKRENEVRYQQIVDEFEVSFIHHSLSLEGNPITLNETKKILKDKIIPANLRSKDIDEVKNYQKALLQMLRDSQEKEPLTLQTILDYNYLAMQHEPEIAGKIRNIEVHISGNPNFKITKAEDIEKELEVLITKYNEFIKRDKVGLKEILAFAVYFHNEFQHIHPFVDGNSRITRLITFHLLQSRDIPIFDIPFGLLDEYMSYTKGSKKREDEKLFQTLQKVILWNLKKINERLG
;
A
#
# COMPACT_ATOMS: atom_id res chain seq x y z
N MET A 1 -22.56 13.54 -5.31
CA MET A 1 -22.59 14.94 -5.79
C MET A 1 -21.37 15.15 -6.65
N VAL A 2 -21.50 15.75 -7.84
CA VAL A 2 -20.37 16.05 -8.73
C VAL A 2 -19.59 17.23 -8.15
N THR A 3 -18.28 17.14 -8.15
CA THR A 3 -17.37 18.19 -7.68
C THR A 3 -16.60 18.80 -8.86
N LYS A 4 -15.92 19.92 -8.62
CA LYS A 4 -15.04 20.51 -9.63
C LYS A 4 -13.87 19.58 -10.02
N TYR A 5 -13.41 18.74 -9.11
CA TYR A 5 -12.32 17.81 -9.36
C TYR A 5 -12.75 16.63 -10.24
N ASP A 6 -14.03 16.18 -10.16
CA ASP A 6 -14.60 15.21 -11.10
C ASP A 6 -14.65 15.77 -12.52
N ILE A 7 -15.00 17.07 -12.63
CA ILE A 7 -15.03 17.79 -13.93
C ILE A 7 -13.61 17.97 -14.47
N PHE A 8 -12.66 18.30 -13.60
CA PHE A 8 -11.26 18.43 -14.00
C PHE A 8 -10.69 17.09 -14.50
N GLU A 9 -10.91 15.99 -13.77
CA GLU A 9 -10.47 14.66 -14.19
C GLU A 9 -11.03 14.31 -15.57
N PHE A 10 -12.32 14.50 -15.78
CA PHE A 10 -12.97 14.28 -17.06
C PHE A 10 -12.36 15.17 -18.17
N ALA A 11 -12.15 16.45 -17.93
CA ALA A 11 -11.55 17.36 -18.90
C ALA A 11 -10.07 17.02 -19.19
N TYR A 12 -9.33 16.58 -18.18
CA TYR A 12 -7.91 16.26 -18.34
C TYR A 12 -7.67 15.00 -19.16
N THR A 13 -8.56 14.00 -19.03
CA THR A 13 -8.50 12.73 -19.76
C THR A 13 -9.06 12.83 -21.19
N ASN A 14 -9.86 13.85 -21.49
CA ASN A 14 -10.37 14.09 -22.82
C ASN A 14 -9.38 14.94 -23.66
N ARG A 15 -9.21 14.56 -24.93
CA ARG A 15 -8.31 15.23 -25.86
C ARG A 15 -8.96 16.41 -26.60
N HIS A 16 -10.28 16.53 -26.57
CA HIS A 16 -11.05 17.56 -27.26
C HIS A 16 -11.58 18.61 -26.30
N THR A 17 -11.94 19.76 -26.85
CA THR A 17 -12.58 20.85 -26.11
C THR A 17 -14.00 20.45 -25.71
N LEU A 18 -14.39 20.67 -24.46
CA LEU A 18 -15.66 20.25 -23.88
C LEU A 18 -16.61 21.44 -23.74
N LYS A 19 -17.81 21.31 -24.26
CA LYS A 19 -18.91 22.26 -24.00
C LYS A 19 -19.52 21.95 -22.64
N PRO A 20 -20.01 22.93 -21.86
CA PRO A 20 -20.68 22.69 -20.57
C PRO A 20 -21.82 21.68 -20.65
N ILE A 21 -22.56 21.64 -21.78
CA ILE A 21 -23.63 20.69 -22.00
C ILE A 21 -23.14 19.23 -22.11
N GLU A 22 -21.96 19.02 -22.69
CA GLU A 22 -21.35 17.69 -22.81
C GLU A 22 -20.91 17.17 -21.43
N VAL A 23 -20.33 18.08 -20.62
CA VAL A 23 -19.96 17.77 -19.23
C VAL A 23 -21.21 17.44 -18.40
N ALA A 24 -22.28 18.25 -18.52
CA ALA A 24 -23.54 17.99 -17.83
C ALA A 24 -24.15 16.64 -18.23
N LYS A 25 -24.16 16.29 -19.51
CA LYS A 25 -24.62 14.97 -20.01
C LYS A 25 -23.78 13.83 -19.43
N LYS A 26 -22.48 13.94 -19.42
CA LYS A 26 -21.57 12.93 -18.84
C LYS A 26 -21.93 12.60 -17.39
N PHE A 27 -22.25 13.62 -16.60
CA PHE A 27 -22.60 13.48 -15.18
C PHE A 27 -24.11 13.35 -14.92
N LYS A 28 -24.94 13.21 -15.97
CA LYS A 28 -26.41 13.08 -15.89
C LYS A 28 -27.06 14.23 -15.11
N LYS A 29 -26.62 15.49 -15.40
CA LYS A 29 -27.07 16.72 -14.75
C LYS A 29 -27.92 17.55 -15.69
N ASN A 30 -29.09 17.99 -15.24
CA ASN A 30 -30.09 18.74 -16.01
C ASN A 30 -30.56 20.00 -15.24
N GLY A 31 -31.14 20.97 -15.95
CA GLY A 31 -31.74 22.17 -15.36
C GLY A 31 -30.78 22.98 -14.48
N ARG A 32 -31.15 23.28 -13.25
CA ARG A 32 -30.33 24.07 -12.27
C ARG A 32 -28.93 23.49 -12.02
N GLU A 33 -28.76 22.19 -12.20
CA GLU A 33 -27.45 21.53 -12.04
C GLU A 33 -26.49 21.86 -13.17
N TYR A 34 -27.00 22.26 -14.35
CA TYR A 34 -26.19 22.76 -15.46
C TYR A 34 -25.45 24.07 -15.09
N ASP A 35 -26.12 24.97 -14.40
CA ASP A 35 -25.49 26.23 -13.95
C ASP A 35 -24.33 25.96 -13.00
N ASN A 36 -24.47 24.96 -12.12
CA ASN A 36 -23.40 24.51 -11.26
C ASN A 36 -22.20 23.95 -12.05
N ILE A 37 -22.44 23.20 -13.12
CA ILE A 37 -21.35 22.72 -14.00
C ILE A 37 -20.62 23.89 -14.65
N HIS A 38 -21.36 24.86 -15.21
CA HIS A 38 -20.75 26.05 -15.81
C HIS A 38 -19.95 26.86 -14.80
N ARG A 39 -20.46 27.04 -13.57
CA ARG A 39 -19.74 27.70 -12.49
C ARG A 39 -18.44 26.97 -12.14
N MET A 40 -18.47 25.64 -11.96
CA MET A 40 -17.29 24.84 -11.65
C MET A 40 -16.24 24.88 -12.76
N LEU A 41 -16.65 24.86 -14.04
CA LEU A 41 -15.74 25.05 -15.19
C LEU A 41 -15.07 26.43 -15.17
N THR A 42 -15.81 27.47 -14.78
CA THR A 42 -15.30 28.83 -14.66
C THR A 42 -14.32 28.95 -13.49
N GLU A 43 -14.62 28.33 -12.34
CA GLU A 43 -13.69 28.24 -11.19
C GLU A 43 -12.38 27.54 -11.58
N LEU A 44 -12.46 26.39 -12.28
CA LEU A 44 -11.28 25.68 -12.76
C LEU A 44 -10.42 26.50 -13.73
N LYS A 45 -11.08 27.34 -14.57
CA LYS A 45 -10.36 28.30 -15.42
C LYS A 45 -9.65 29.37 -14.58
N GLN A 46 -10.32 29.94 -13.58
CA GLN A 46 -9.72 30.93 -12.67
C GLN A 46 -8.54 30.37 -11.88
N GLU A 47 -8.60 29.08 -11.54
CA GLU A 47 -7.51 28.36 -10.87
C GLU A 47 -6.36 27.94 -11.80
N ASP A 48 -6.39 28.35 -13.06
CA ASP A 48 -5.40 28.03 -14.10
C ASP A 48 -5.28 26.53 -14.44
N LEU A 49 -6.36 25.77 -14.24
CA LEU A 49 -6.47 24.33 -14.54
C LEU A 49 -7.10 24.05 -15.90
N LEU A 50 -7.96 24.96 -16.38
CA LEU A 50 -8.59 24.91 -17.70
C LEU A 50 -8.31 26.19 -18.49
N THR A 51 -8.34 26.06 -19.83
CA THR A 51 -8.44 27.18 -20.78
C THR A 51 -9.84 27.21 -21.38
N LYS A 52 -10.31 28.35 -21.83
CA LYS A 52 -11.57 28.52 -22.56
C LYS A 52 -11.29 29.18 -23.90
N ASN A 53 -11.83 28.62 -24.97
CA ASN A 53 -11.85 29.18 -26.31
C ASN A 53 -13.29 29.27 -26.84
N ASN A 54 -13.47 29.63 -28.11
CA ASN A 54 -14.79 29.75 -28.74
C ASN A 54 -15.57 28.41 -28.81
N TYR A 55 -14.89 27.25 -28.67
CA TYR A 55 -15.46 25.94 -28.76
C TYR A 55 -15.81 25.34 -27.40
N GLY A 56 -15.27 25.89 -26.29
CA GLY A 56 -15.54 25.38 -24.93
C GLY A 56 -14.33 25.44 -24.02
N PHE A 57 -14.24 24.47 -23.08
CA PHE A 57 -13.19 24.34 -22.08
C PHE A 57 -12.28 23.15 -22.39
N GLN A 58 -10.98 23.31 -22.13
CA GLN A 58 -9.97 22.27 -22.29
C GLN A 58 -8.99 22.30 -21.13
N ALA A 59 -8.49 21.14 -20.70
CA ALA A 59 -7.47 21.07 -19.65
C ALA A 59 -6.18 21.78 -20.10
N LYS A 60 -5.68 22.65 -19.24
CA LYS A 60 -4.37 23.28 -19.41
C LYS A 60 -3.30 22.30 -18.97
N LYS A 61 -2.32 22.00 -19.83
CA LYS A 61 -1.19 21.11 -19.52
C LYS A 61 -0.04 21.93 -18.91
N ASN A 62 -0.12 22.21 -17.61
CA ASN A 62 0.92 22.89 -16.83
C ASN A 62 1.24 22.06 -15.58
N ASP A 63 2.27 22.46 -14.82
CA ASP A 63 2.73 21.72 -13.63
C ASP A 63 1.62 21.54 -12.59
N LYS A 64 0.78 22.57 -12.38
CA LYS A 64 -0.32 22.51 -11.41
C LYS A 64 -1.39 21.51 -11.81
N SER A 65 -1.80 21.50 -13.07
CA SER A 65 -2.80 20.56 -13.59
C SER A 65 -2.23 19.14 -13.68
N ASN A 66 -0.96 18.99 -14.06
CA ASN A 66 -0.29 17.69 -14.06
C ASN A 66 -0.22 17.11 -12.62
N LEU A 67 0.15 17.94 -11.64
CA LEU A 67 0.21 17.54 -10.24
C LEU A 67 -1.18 17.14 -9.70
N LEU A 68 -2.22 17.93 -9.98
CA LEU A 68 -3.59 17.60 -9.60
C LEU A 68 -4.04 16.26 -10.21
N TYR A 69 -3.75 16.05 -11.50
CA TYR A 69 -4.09 14.79 -12.15
C TYR A 69 -3.34 13.61 -11.56
N GLN A 70 -2.06 13.75 -11.22
CA GLN A 70 -1.30 12.72 -10.52
C GLN A 70 -1.94 12.35 -9.18
N ILE A 71 -2.36 13.34 -8.37
CA ILE A 71 -3.08 13.11 -7.12
C ILE A 71 -4.35 12.29 -7.35
N ILE A 72 -5.18 12.73 -8.31
CA ILE A 72 -6.44 12.04 -8.66
C ILE A 72 -6.16 10.61 -9.14
N PHE A 73 -5.19 10.44 -10.04
CA PHE A 73 -4.79 9.14 -10.59
C PHE A 73 -4.34 8.16 -9.49
N HIS A 74 -3.47 8.61 -8.57
CA HIS A 74 -3.05 7.80 -7.43
C HIS A 74 -4.23 7.40 -6.54
N CYS A 75 -5.16 8.32 -6.29
CA CYS A 75 -6.36 8.01 -5.52
C CYS A 75 -7.23 6.96 -6.22
N LEU A 76 -7.53 7.15 -7.51
CA LEU A 76 -8.35 6.22 -8.29
C LEU A 76 -7.73 4.82 -8.35
N ARG A 77 -6.42 4.76 -8.55
CA ARG A 77 -5.68 3.48 -8.58
C ARG A 77 -5.83 2.68 -7.29
N ASN A 78 -5.87 3.37 -6.15
CA ASN A 78 -5.96 2.75 -4.83
C ASN A 78 -7.38 2.76 -4.23
N GLY A 79 -8.41 3.04 -5.03
CA GLY A 79 -9.81 3.06 -4.58
C GLY A 79 -10.14 4.17 -3.58
N ILE A 80 -9.32 5.23 -3.53
CA ILE A 80 -9.47 6.37 -2.62
C ILE A 80 -10.35 7.43 -3.28
N ASN A 81 -11.34 7.92 -2.56
CA ASN A 81 -12.12 9.08 -3.02
C ASN A 81 -11.30 10.36 -2.88
N TYR A 82 -10.70 10.83 -3.98
CA TYR A 82 -9.87 12.03 -4.02
C TYR A 82 -10.59 13.30 -3.55
N ASN A 83 -11.93 13.38 -3.69
CA ASN A 83 -12.71 14.52 -3.22
C ASN A 83 -12.68 14.67 -1.69
N LEU A 84 -12.43 13.58 -0.95
CA LEU A 84 -12.24 13.65 0.50
C LEU A 84 -10.86 14.18 0.87
N LEU A 85 -9.84 13.89 0.06
CA LEU A 85 -8.47 14.32 0.29
C LEU A 85 -8.20 15.75 -0.22
N LEU A 86 -8.82 16.15 -1.33
CA LEU A 86 -8.69 17.50 -1.91
C LEU A 86 -9.50 18.54 -1.10
N ASN A 87 -9.38 18.47 0.22
CA ASN A 87 -10.03 19.35 1.19
C ASN A 87 -8.99 20.28 1.84
N PRO A 88 -9.11 21.62 1.68
CA PRO A 88 -8.13 22.57 2.23
C PRO A 88 -7.92 22.43 3.74
N GLY A 89 -8.98 22.14 4.50
CA GLY A 89 -8.91 21.96 5.95
C GLY A 89 -8.13 20.68 6.34
N LEU A 90 -8.36 19.57 5.62
CA LEU A 90 -7.60 18.35 5.80
C LEU A 90 -6.12 18.58 5.45
N VAL A 91 -5.83 19.26 4.34
CA VAL A 91 -4.44 19.53 3.94
C VAL A 91 -3.74 20.45 4.94
N LYS A 92 -4.44 21.44 5.50
CA LYS A 92 -3.90 22.25 6.61
C LYS A 92 -3.59 21.41 7.85
N PHE A 93 -4.42 20.42 8.17
CA PHE A 93 -4.11 19.44 9.23
C PHE A 93 -2.85 18.64 8.87
N LEU A 94 -2.77 18.07 7.66
CA LEU A 94 -1.62 17.31 7.18
C LEU A 94 -0.32 18.10 7.22
N SER A 95 -0.33 19.40 6.86
CA SER A 95 0.86 20.25 6.89
C SER A 95 1.49 20.40 8.28
N ARG A 96 0.72 20.20 9.34
CA ARG A 96 1.16 20.19 10.74
C ARG A 96 1.49 18.78 11.22
N ALA A 97 0.64 17.82 10.87
CA ALA A 97 0.73 16.44 11.33
C ALA A 97 1.99 15.71 10.81
N LEU A 98 2.35 15.91 9.53
CA LEU A 98 3.53 15.28 8.92
C LEU A 98 4.88 15.78 9.49
N GLN A 99 4.89 16.89 10.21
CA GLN A 99 6.10 17.38 10.89
C GLN A 99 6.34 16.74 12.26
N ARG A 100 5.37 15.97 12.74
CA ARG A 100 5.38 15.41 14.09
C ARG A 100 5.54 13.89 14.04
N ARG A 101 6.22 13.34 15.02
CA ARG A 101 6.31 11.88 15.19
C ARG A 101 4.92 11.30 15.45
N GLU A 102 4.17 11.92 16.35
CA GLU A 102 2.79 11.62 16.67
C GLU A 102 2.00 12.91 16.85
N VAL A 103 0.70 12.83 16.65
CA VAL A 103 -0.24 13.95 16.83
C VAL A 103 -1.24 13.58 17.89
N THR A 104 -1.46 14.50 18.83
CA THR A 104 -2.50 14.43 19.84
C THR A 104 -3.56 15.51 19.61
N SER A 105 -4.68 15.44 20.31
CA SER A 105 -5.72 16.48 20.23
C SER A 105 -5.22 17.88 20.66
N LYS A 106 -4.18 17.93 21.50
CA LYS A 106 -3.57 19.20 21.98
C LYS A 106 -2.68 19.87 20.94
N ASP A 107 -2.19 19.11 19.96
CA ASP A 107 -1.24 19.59 18.96
C ASP A 107 -1.89 20.38 17.82
N VAL A 108 -3.21 20.29 17.69
CA VAL A 108 -3.96 20.88 16.59
C VAL A 108 -5.15 21.68 17.12
N ASN A 109 -5.27 22.92 16.63
CA ASN A 109 -6.44 23.76 16.93
C ASN A 109 -7.54 23.48 15.89
N ILE A 110 -8.23 22.34 16.07
CA ILE A 110 -9.30 21.85 15.18
C ILE A 110 -10.43 21.34 16.07
N HIS A 111 -11.68 21.67 15.71
CA HIS A 111 -12.84 21.17 16.43
C HIS A 111 -12.83 19.63 16.48
N PRO A 112 -13.11 18.99 17.63
CA PRO A 112 -12.98 17.54 17.83
C PRO A 112 -13.69 16.68 16.77
N ILE A 113 -14.92 17.04 16.40
CA ILE A 113 -15.70 16.34 15.35
C ILE A 113 -14.97 16.40 13.99
N THR A 114 -14.45 17.56 13.63
CA THR A 114 -13.71 17.74 12.37
C THR A 114 -12.39 16.95 12.39
N LEU A 115 -11.68 16.99 13.51
CA LEU A 115 -10.45 16.21 13.69
C LEU A 115 -10.73 14.71 13.55
N ARG A 116 -11.79 14.20 14.21
CA ARG A 116 -12.21 12.79 14.10
C ARG A 116 -12.50 12.42 12.64
N LYS A 117 -13.27 13.26 11.93
CA LYS A 117 -13.54 13.06 10.50
C LYS A 117 -12.26 12.96 9.64
N TYR A 118 -11.26 13.80 9.90
CA TYR A 118 -9.99 13.76 9.16
C TYR A 118 -9.22 12.48 9.47
N ILE A 119 -9.16 12.09 10.74
CA ILE A 119 -8.52 10.84 11.19
C ILE A 119 -9.20 9.64 10.51
N ASP A 120 -10.53 9.58 10.53
CA ASP A 120 -11.29 8.47 9.93
C ASP A 120 -11.04 8.36 8.42
N ILE A 121 -11.01 9.49 7.69
CA ILE A 121 -10.70 9.51 6.26
C ILE A 121 -9.30 8.95 6.01
N LEU A 122 -8.30 9.40 6.75
CA LEU A 122 -6.91 8.96 6.55
C LEU A 122 -6.71 7.51 6.99
N HIS A 123 -7.27 7.11 8.13
CA HIS A 123 -7.14 5.75 8.66
C HIS A 123 -7.79 4.71 7.75
N LYS A 124 -9.01 4.96 7.27
CA LYS A 124 -9.72 4.05 6.34
C LYS A 124 -8.96 3.81 5.05
N ASN A 125 -8.19 4.79 4.59
CA ASN A 125 -7.40 4.71 3.38
C ASN A 125 -5.93 4.29 3.61
N GLY A 126 -5.59 3.79 4.81
CA GLY A 126 -4.23 3.32 5.11
C GLY A 126 -3.16 4.42 5.12
N LEU A 127 -3.56 5.69 5.34
CA LEU A 127 -2.67 6.86 5.36
C LEU A 127 -2.31 7.31 6.79
N LEU A 128 -2.90 6.66 7.80
CA LEU A 128 -2.74 7.03 9.21
C LEU A 128 -2.90 5.80 10.11
N LEU A 129 -2.09 5.72 11.16
CA LEU A 129 -2.20 4.77 12.25
C LEU A 129 -2.84 5.46 13.46
N ILE A 130 -3.89 4.87 14.03
CA ILE A 130 -4.43 5.24 15.33
C ILE A 130 -3.67 4.42 16.38
N ILE A 131 -2.82 5.08 17.16
CA ILE A 131 -2.00 4.43 18.20
C ILE A 131 -2.83 4.22 19.45
N SER A 132 -3.59 5.26 19.86
CA SER A 132 -4.51 5.24 21.00
C SER A 132 -5.69 6.17 20.75
N GLU A 133 -6.88 5.79 21.26
CA GLU A 133 -8.08 6.63 21.18
C GLU A 133 -8.27 7.52 22.41
N LYS A 134 -7.81 7.05 23.58
CA LYS A 134 -7.97 7.74 24.87
C LYS A 134 -6.68 7.60 25.69
N PRO A 135 -5.82 8.64 25.76
CA PRO A 135 -5.87 9.89 24.97
C PRO A 135 -5.64 9.63 23.48
N LEU A 136 -6.18 10.50 22.63
CA LEU A 136 -5.98 10.37 21.17
C LEU A 136 -4.51 10.57 20.82
N ARG A 137 -3.91 9.54 20.18
CA ARG A 137 -2.56 9.56 19.59
C ARG A 137 -2.63 8.93 18.21
N VAL A 138 -2.19 9.65 17.20
CA VAL A 138 -2.18 9.18 15.80
C VAL A 138 -0.85 9.48 15.13
N LYS A 139 -0.48 8.62 14.17
CA LYS A 139 0.68 8.80 13.30
C LYS A 139 0.21 8.91 11.85
N VAL A 140 0.44 10.04 11.20
CA VAL A 140 0.24 10.18 9.75
C VAL A 140 1.45 9.57 9.03
N PHE A 141 1.21 8.70 8.08
CA PHE A 141 2.27 8.11 7.26
C PHE A 141 2.72 9.12 6.21
N TYR A 142 4.03 9.21 6.02
CA TYR A 142 4.58 10.02 4.94
C TYR A 142 4.60 9.20 3.64
N ASN A 143 4.05 9.76 2.58
CA ASN A 143 4.07 9.18 1.25
C ASN A 143 3.97 10.26 0.16
N VAL A 144 4.25 9.85 -1.07
CA VAL A 144 4.24 10.74 -2.24
C VAL A 144 2.87 11.39 -2.45
N LEU A 145 1.76 10.67 -2.25
CA LEU A 145 0.41 11.24 -2.42
C LEU A 145 0.17 12.42 -1.47
N LEU A 146 0.45 12.24 -0.15
CA LEU A 146 0.22 13.31 0.83
C LEU A 146 1.18 14.48 0.61
N ASN A 147 2.40 14.22 0.16
CA ASN A 147 3.33 15.27 -0.19
C ASN A 147 2.84 16.07 -1.42
N ASN A 148 2.36 15.40 -2.46
CA ASN A 148 1.79 16.05 -3.63
C ASN A 148 0.56 16.90 -3.27
N LEU A 149 -0.29 16.43 -2.35
CA LEU A 149 -1.40 17.23 -1.81
C LEU A 149 -0.89 18.51 -1.15
N LEU A 150 0.15 18.44 -0.30
CA LEU A 150 0.74 19.63 0.32
C LEU A 150 1.23 20.62 -0.74
N VAL A 151 2.00 20.15 -1.71
CA VAL A 151 2.55 21.00 -2.80
C VAL A 151 1.44 21.65 -3.62
N TYR A 152 0.41 20.90 -4.00
CA TYR A 152 -0.74 21.41 -4.76
C TYR A 152 -1.46 22.56 -4.04
N PHE A 153 -1.58 22.48 -2.71
CA PHE A 153 -2.18 23.54 -1.88
C PHE A 153 -1.18 24.62 -1.43
N GLY A 154 0.02 24.67 -2.02
CA GLY A 154 1.01 25.73 -1.77
C GLY A 154 1.84 25.57 -0.49
N TYR A 155 1.80 24.40 0.17
CA TYR A 155 2.70 24.09 1.27
C TYR A 155 4.04 23.59 0.75
N LYS A 156 5.12 23.91 1.47
CA LYS A 156 6.46 23.35 1.16
C LYS A 156 6.49 21.83 1.39
N GLN A 157 7.26 21.16 0.55
CA GLN A 157 7.61 19.77 0.74
C GLN A 157 8.24 19.57 2.12
N LYS A 158 7.88 18.50 2.81
CA LYS A 158 8.38 18.21 4.16
C LYS A 158 9.48 17.16 4.10
N VAL A 159 10.52 17.38 4.90
CA VAL A 159 11.50 16.34 5.20
C VAL A 159 10.91 15.44 6.28
N ILE A 160 11.01 14.13 6.10
CA ILE A 160 10.50 13.15 7.06
C ILE A 160 11.39 13.21 8.30
N PRO A 161 10.83 13.47 9.50
CA PRO A 161 11.60 13.29 10.73
C PRO A 161 11.95 11.80 10.88
N GLU A 162 13.18 11.49 11.21
CA GLU A 162 13.58 10.13 11.54
C GLU A 162 12.73 9.62 12.71
N ASP A 163 11.96 8.56 12.46
CA ASP A 163 11.05 7.98 13.46
C ASP A 163 11.74 6.80 14.14
N ARG A 164 12.08 6.96 15.43
CA ARG A 164 12.65 5.91 16.28
C ARG A 164 11.68 5.45 17.36
N THR A 165 10.40 5.75 17.21
CA THR A 165 9.37 5.35 18.16
C THR A 165 9.19 3.83 18.14
N SER A 166 9.25 3.19 19.30
CA SER A 166 8.93 1.77 19.44
C SER A 166 7.45 1.60 19.69
N TYR A 167 6.83 0.67 18.97
CA TYR A 167 5.41 0.30 19.11
C TYR A 167 5.25 -1.13 19.66
N ILE A 168 6.30 -1.73 20.22
CA ILE A 168 6.28 -3.12 20.73
C ILE A 168 5.20 -3.31 21.79
N GLU A 169 5.11 -2.41 22.78
CA GLU A 169 4.10 -2.52 23.83
C GLU A 169 2.67 -2.42 23.31
N GLU A 170 2.43 -1.51 22.35
CA GLU A 170 1.14 -1.36 21.69
C GLU A 170 0.76 -2.62 20.89
N ILE A 171 1.73 -3.20 20.17
CA ILE A 171 1.54 -4.46 19.43
C ILE A 171 1.20 -5.60 20.39
N GLU A 172 1.93 -5.76 21.50
CA GLU A 172 1.67 -6.80 22.49
C GLU A 172 0.25 -6.69 23.07
N LYS A 173 -0.20 -5.47 23.41
CA LYS A 173 -1.58 -5.24 23.88
C LYS A 173 -2.62 -5.63 22.84
N GLU A 174 -2.41 -5.23 21.59
CA GLU A 174 -3.34 -5.54 20.49
C GLU A 174 -3.31 -7.04 20.13
N LEU A 175 -2.18 -7.74 20.26
CA LEU A 175 -2.09 -9.20 20.09
C LEU A 175 -2.90 -9.97 21.14
N VAL A 176 -2.86 -9.54 22.40
CA VAL A 176 -3.69 -10.13 23.46
C VAL A 176 -5.17 -9.98 23.14
N LYS A 177 -5.58 -8.76 22.73
CA LYS A 177 -6.95 -8.48 22.31
C LYS A 177 -7.34 -9.31 21.09
N PHE A 178 -6.49 -9.40 20.08
CA PHE A 178 -6.70 -10.17 18.86
C PHE A 178 -6.96 -11.66 19.17
N LYS A 179 -6.10 -12.29 19.97
CA LYS A 179 -6.22 -13.71 20.33
C LYS A 179 -7.57 -14.02 21.00
N LYS A 180 -8.07 -13.12 21.84
CA LYS A 180 -9.40 -13.23 22.45
C LYS A 180 -10.50 -13.12 21.40
N LEU A 181 -10.53 -12.02 20.64
CA LEU A 181 -11.58 -11.72 19.66
C LEU A 181 -11.63 -12.75 18.53
N LYS A 182 -10.49 -13.27 18.07
CA LYS A 182 -10.42 -14.30 17.06
C LYS A 182 -11.12 -15.58 17.52
N ARG A 183 -10.87 -16.04 18.76
CA ARG A 183 -11.53 -17.25 19.33
C ARG A 183 -13.04 -17.10 19.43
N GLU A 184 -13.52 -15.91 19.72
CA GLU A 184 -14.95 -15.60 19.85
C GLU A 184 -15.64 -15.44 18.48
N ASN A 185 -14.91 -15.11 17.40
CA ASN A 185 -15.46 -14.70 16.12
C ASN A 185 -14.69 -15.30 14.91
N GLU A 186 -14.41 -16.60 14.91
CA GLU A 186 -13.57 -17.26 13.88
C GLU A 186 -14.11 -17.09 12.46
N VAL A 187 -15.43 -17.22 12.24
CA VAL A 187 -16.06 -17.03 10.91
C VAL A 187 -15.86 -15.60 10.39
N ARG A 188 -16.05 -14.62 11.26
CA ARG A 188 -15.83 -13.22 10.90
C ARG A 188 -14.35 -12.92 10.62
N TYR A 189 -13.46 -13.55 11.38
CA TYR A 189 -12.03 -13.46 11.12
C TYR A 189 -11.67 -13.92 9.71
N GLN A 190 -12.19 -15.06 9.25
CA GLN A 190 -11.95 -15.56 7.91
C GLN A 190 -12.45 -14.59 6.83
N GLN A 191 -13.62 -13.96 7.01
CA GLN A 191 -14.13 -12.93 6.10
C GLN A 191 -13.20 -11.72 6.03
N ILE A 192 -12.61 -11.33 7.16
CA ILE A 192 -11.64 -10.23 7.21
C ILE A 192 -10.37 -10.59 6.44
N VAL A 193 -9.86 -11.80 6.61
CA VAL A 193 -8.69 -12.31 5.86
C VAL A 193 -8.94 -12.24 4.36
N ASP A 194 -10.12 -12.70 3.90
CA ASP A 194 -10.52 -12.68 2.49
C ASP A 194 -10.58 -11.27 1.89
N GLU A 195 -10.89 -10.25 2.68
CA GLU A 195 -10.89 -8.87 2.19
C GLU A 195 -9.47 -8.29 2.12
N PHE A 196 -8.61 -8.61 3.10
CA PHE A 196 -7.21 -8.21 3.07
C PHE A 196 -6.44 -8.81 1.89
N GLU A 197 -6.83 -10.02 1.44
CA GLU A 197 -6.26 -10.66 0.26
C GLU A 197 -6.24 -9.74 -0.96
N VAL A 198 -7.36 -9.08 -1.25
CA VAL A 198 -7.48 -8.17 -2.41
C VAL A 198 -6.54 -6.97 -2.28
N SER A 199 -6.49 -6.34 -1.11
CA SER A 199 -5.64 -5.16 -0.89
C SER A 199 -4.16 -5.53 -0.90
N PHE A 200 -3.77 -6.65 -0.29
CA PHE A 200 -2.39 -7.12 -0.31
C PHE A 200 -1.89 -7.43 -1.72
N ILE A 201 -2.68 -8.17 -2.50
CA ILE A 201 -2.31 -8.50 -3.89
C ILE A 201 -2.14 -7.22 -4.69
N HIS A 202 -3.11 -6.29 -4.61
CA HIS A 202 -3.02 -5.01 -5.29
C HIS A 202 -1.77 -4.21 -4.87
N HIS A 203 -1.55 -4.01 -3.56
CA HIS A 203 -0.42 -3.23 -3.06
C HIS A 203 0.92 -3.89 -3.43
N SER A 204 1.03 -5.20 -3.23
CA SER A 204 2.25 -5.95 -3.55
C SER A 204 2.61 -5.89 -5.03
N LEU A 205 1.63 -6.06 -5.92
CA LEU A 205 1.86 -6.01 -7.37
C LEU A 205 2.05 -4.58 -7.88
N SER A 206 1.42 -3.59 -7.27
CA SER A 206 1.62 -2.18 -7.63
C SER A 206 3.05 -1.72 -7.38
N LEU A 207 3.75 -2.29 -6.37
CA LEU A 207 5.18 -2.06 -6.12
C LEU A 207 6.08 -2.65 -7.21
N GLU A 208 5.60 -3.62 -7.97
CA GLU A 208 6.31 -4.22 -9.12
C GLU A 208 5.87 -3.61 -10.46
N GLY A 209 4.99 -2.59 -10.44
CA GLY A 209 4.57 -1.86 -11.63
C GLY A 209 3.31 -2.38 -12.32
N ASN A 210 2.61 -3.38 -11.76
CA ASN A 210 1.33 -3.84 -12.29
C ASN A 210 0.32 -2.68 -12.29
N PRO A 211 -0.32 -2.34 -13.43
CA PRO A 211 -1.17 -1.15 -13.56
C PRO A 211 -2.60 -1.34 -13.04
N ILE A 212 -3.01 -2.56 -12.72
CA ILE A 212 -4.39 -2.90 -12.32
C ILE A 212 -4.75 -2.16 -11.03
N THR A 213 -5.90 -1.49 -11.01
CA THR A 213 -6.41 -0.75 -9.86
C THR A 213 -6.96 -1.69 -8.77
N LEU A 214 -7.08 -1.20 -7.53
CA LEU A 214 -7.68 -1.97 -6.43
C LEU A 214 -9.09 -2.48 -6.76
N ASN A 215 -9.92 -1.64 -7.41
CA ASN A 215 -11.27 -2.03 -7.80
C ASN A 215 -11.28 -3.11 -8.89
N GLU A 216 -10.36 -3.05 -9.85
CA GLU A 216 -10.20 -4.08 -10.88
C GLU A 216 -9.65 -5.38 -10.27
N THR A 217 -8.67 -5.30 -9.36
CA THR A 217 -8.19 -6.45 -8.60
C THR A 217 -9.35 -7.15 -7.89
N LYS A 218 -10.22 -6.40 -7.22
CA LYS A 218 -11.43 -6.95 -6.59
C LYS A 218 -12.34 -7.65 -7.61
N LYS A 219 -12.63 -7.02 -8.74
CA LYS A 219 -13.47 -7.61 -9.81
C LYS A 219 -12.88 -8.93 -10.31
N ILE A 220 -11.56 -8.97 -10.56
CA ILE A 220 -10.87 -10.18 -11.04
C ILE A 220 -10.94 -11.30 -10.00
N LEU A 221 -10.62 -11.00 -8.73
CA LEU A 221 -10.45 -12.02 -7.70
C LEU A 221 -11.77 -12.46 -7.05
N LYS A 222 -12.69 -11.55 -6.80
CA LYS A 222 -13.93 -11.83 -6.06
C LYS A 222 -15.15 -11.95 -7.00
N ASP A 223 -15.34 -11.00 -7.92
CA ASP A 223 -16.50 -10.98 -8.80
C ASP A 223 -16.32 -11.88 -10.02
N LYS A 224 -15.09 -12.38 -10.30
CA LYS A 224 -14.72 -13.18 -11.49
C LYS A 224 -15.00 -12.45 -12.82
N ILE A 225 -14.95 -11.12 -12.80
CA ILE A 225 -15.15 -10.24 -13.95
C ILE A 225 -13.81 -9.75 -14.45
N ILE A 226 -13.54 -9.90 -15.74
CA ILE A 226 -12.38 -9.34 -16.40
C ILE A 226 -12.76 -7.97 -16.96
N PRO A 227 -12.20 -6.86 -16.40
CA PRO A 227 -12.43 -5.52 -16.95
C PRO A 227 -11.89 -5.41 -18.38
N ALA A 228 -12.59 -4.64 -19.22
CA ALA A 228 -12.13 -4.36 -20.58
C ALA A 228 -10.80 -3.57 -20.58
N ASN A 229 -10.02 -3.73 -21.65
CA ASN A 229 -8.76 -3.00 -21.90
C ASN A 229 -7.60 -3.31 -20.94
N LEU A 230 -7.64 -4.41 -20.19
CA LEU A 230 -6.49 -4.90 -19.43
C LEU A 230 -5.67 -5.87 -20.28
N ARG A 231 -4.35 -5.90 -20.08
CA ARG A 231 -3.47 -6.88 -20.72
C ARG A 231 -3.60 -8.22 -20.01
N SER A 232 -3.66 -9.31 -20.77
CA SER A 232 -3.75 -10.68 -20.20
C SER A 232 -2.65 -10.95 -19.19
N LYS A 233 -1.40 -10.56 -19.49
CA LYS A 233 -0.25 -10.71 -18.60
C LYS A 233 -0.50 -10.09 -17.21
N ASP A 234 -1.04 -8.87 -17.15
CA ASP A 234 -1.30 -8.17 -15.88
C ASP A 234 -2.39 -8.88 -15.06
N ILE A 235 -3.41 -9.43 -15.74
CA ILE A 235 -4.50 -10.20 -15.12
C ILE A 235 -3.97 -11.52 -14.57
N ASP A 236 -3.15 -12.22 -15.35
CA ASP A 236 -2.58 -13.51 -14.98
C ASP A 236 -1.62 -13.34 -13.78
N GLU A 237 -0.86 -12.25 -13.72
CA GLU A 237 -0.03 -11.91 -12.57
C GLU A 237 -0.87 -11.78 -11.29
N VAL A 238 -2.04 -11.10 -11.33
CA VAL A 238 -2.95 -10.98 -10.20
C VAL A 238 -3.46 -12.36 -9.75
N LYS A 239 -3.93 -13.19 -10.68
CA LYS A 239 -4.46 -14.53 -10.37
C LYS A 239 -3.39 -15.47 -9.84
N ASN A 240 -2.20 -15.43 -10.43
CA ASN A 240 -1.07 -16.28 -10.04
C ASN A 240 -0.55 -15.91 -8.65
N TYR A 241 -0.42 -14.61 -8.36
CA TYR A 241 -0.01 -14.16 -7.05
C TYR A 241 -1.05 -14.51 -5.95
N GLN A 242 -2.35 -14.54 -6.30
CA GLN A 242 -3.39 -15.06 -5.41
C GLN A 242 -3.11 -16.52 -5.03
N LYS A 243 -2.79 -17.39 -6.00
CA LYS A 243 -2.49 -18.81 -5.73
C LYS A 243 -1.32 -18.96 -4.75
N ALA A 244 -0.24 -18.19 -4.98
CA ALA A 244 0.93 -18.20 -4.10
C ALA A 244 0.60 -17.70 -2.68
N LEU A 245 -0.20 -16.65 -2.55
CA LEU A 245 -0.67 -16.14 -1.26
C LEU A 245 -1.50 -17.16 -0.50
N LEU A 246 -2.47 -17.81 -1.17
CA LEU A 246 -3.33 -18.80 -0.54
C LEU A 246 -2.54 -20.05 -0.10
N GLN A 247 -1.53 -20.47 -0.86
CA GLN A 247 -0.63 -21.54 -0.46
C GLN A 247 0.18 -21.14 0.79
N MET A 248 0.79 -19.96 0.78
CA MET A 248 1.53 -19.44 1.92
C MET A 248 0.68 -19.36 3.19
N LEU A 249 -0.59 -18.92 3.06
CA LEU A 249 -1.52 -18.86 4.20
C LEU A 249 -1.79 -20.25 4.81
N ARG A 250 -1.99 -21.28 3.98
CA ARG A 250 -2.15 -22.67 4.44
C ARG A 250 -0.90 -23.16 5.17
N ASP A 251 0.26 -23.06 4.53
CA ASP A 251 1.53 -23.54 5.07
C ASP A 251 1.87 -22.85 6.40
N SER A 252 1.57 -21.55 6.54
CA SER A 252 1.77 -20.82 7.79
C SER A 252 0.83 -21.25 8.92
N GLN A 253 -0.43 -21.61 8.60
CA GLN A 253 -1.40 -22.12 9.58
C GLN A 253 -1.03 -23.51 10.06
N GLU A 254 -0.54 -24.36 9.17
CA GLU A 254 -0.07 -25.72 9.47
C GLU A 254 1.31 -25.71 10.14
N LYS A 255 1.97 -24.53 10.20
CA LYS A 255 3.33 -24.33 10.73
C LYS A 255 4.36 -25.21 10.03
N GLU A 256 4.17 -25.42 8.73
CA GLU A 256 5.09 -26.18 7.91
C GLU A 256 6.50 -25.55 7.89
N PRO A 257 7.55 -26.39 7.94
CA PRO A 257 8.91 -25.88 7.84
C PRO A 257 9.16 -25.29 6.47
N LEU A 258 9.87 -24.18 6.42
CA LEU A 258 10.30 -23.60 5.15
C LEU A 258 11.38 -24.49 4.51
N THR A 259 11.21 -24.86 3.25
CA THR A 259 12.18 -25.63 2.47
C THR A 259 12.55 -24.87 1.21
N LEU A 260 13.63 -25.27 0.55
CA LEU A 260 13.95 -24.75 -0.79
C LEU A 260 12.78 -25.00 -1.75
N GLN A 261 12.17 -26.19 -1.69
CA GLN A 261 11.04 -26.52 -2.56
C GLN A 261 9.84 -25.60 -2.31
N THR A 262 9.51 -25.31 -1.04
CA THR A 262 8.43 -24.38 -0.68
C THR A 262 8.66 -22.98 -1.31
N ILE A 263 9.90 -22.49 -1.28
CA ILE A 263 10.27 -21.19 -1.88
C ILE A 263 10.13 -21.23 -3.41
N LEU A 264 10.57 -22.34 -4.05
CA LEU A 264 10.42 -22.54 -5.49
C LEU A 264 8.95 -22.64 -5.89
N ASP A 265 8.12 -23.32 -5.12
CA ASP A 265 6.68 -23.47 -5.36
C ASP A 265 5.96 -22.12 -5.27
N TYR A 266 6.28 -21.28 -4.27
CA TYR A 266 5.72 -19.94 -4.19
C TYR A 266 6.11 -19.08 -5.42
N ASN A 267 7.37 -19.16 -5.86
CA ASN A 267 7.80 -18.46 -7.07
C ASN A 267 7.11 -19.03 -8.31
N TYR A 268 7.03 -20.36 -8.44
CA TYR A 268 6.34 -21.01 -9.55
C TYR A 268 4.87 -20.54 -9.63
N LEU A 269 4.14 -20.59 -8.51
CA LEU A 269 2.74 -20.16 -8.46
C LEU A 269 2.59 -18.67 -8.82
N ALA A 270 3.46 -17.82 -8.30
CA ALA A 270 3.39 -16.37 -8.54
C ALA A 270 3.75 -15.98 -9.98
N MET A 271 4.64 -16.78 -10.64
CA MET A 271 5.25 -16.45 -11.91
C MET A 271 4.75 -17.33 -13.07
N GLN A 272 3.66 -18.08 -12.94
CA GLN A 272 3.12 -18.96 -14.00
C GLN A 272 2.90 -18.28 -15.35
N HIS A 273 2.75 -16.96 -15.37
CA HIS A 273 2.64 -16.16 -16.60
C HIS A 273 3.98 -15.96 -17.31
N GLU A 274 5.09 -16.39 -16.71
CA GLU A 274 6.46 -16.38 -17.23
C GLU A 274 7.09 -17.79 -17.07
N PRO A 275 6.63 -18.80 -17.79
CA PRO A 275 6.94 -20.22 -17.52
C PRO A 275 8.42 -20.56 -17.67
N GLU A 276 9.18 -19.76 -18.41
CA GLU A 276 10.61 -19.96 -18.60
C GLU A 276 11.42 -19.76 -17.31
N ILE A 277 10.97 -18.88 -16.42
CA ILE A 277 11.66 -18.50 -15.17
C ILE A 277 10.92 -18.95 -13.91
N ALA A 278 9.66 -19.33 -14.02
CA ALA A 278 8.82 -19.71 -12.88
C ALA A 278 9.41 -20.91 -12.11
N GLY A 279 9.60 -20.75 -10.80
CA GLY A 279 10.08 -21.80 -9.90
C GLY A 279 11.55 -22.23 -10.13
N LYS A 280 12.36 -21.40 -10.80
CA LYS A 280 13.75 -21.74 -11.11
C LYS A 280 14.71 -20.73 -10.51
N ILE A 281 15.75 -21.23 -9.82
CA ILE A 281 16.87 -20.41 -9.38
C ILE A 281 17.60 -19.88 -10.63
N ARG A 282 17.97 -18.60 -10.60
CA ARG A 282 18.75 -18.01 -11.69
C ARG A 282 20.16 -18.58 -11.75
N ASN A 283 20.62 -18.82 -12.94
CA ASN A 283 22.00 -19.21 -13.24
C ASN A 283 22.76 -18.10 -13.99
N ILE A 284 22.18 -16.88 -14.02
CA ILE A 284 22.74 -15.70 -14.67
C ILE A 284 22.85 -14.55 -13.66
N GLU A 285 23.76 -13.63 -13.92
CA GLU A 285 23.83 -12.38 -13.16
C GLU A 285 22.68 -11.46 -13.56
N VAL A 286 22.06 -10.83 -12.56
CA VAL A 286 20.97 -9.87 -12.74
C VAL A 286 21.27 -8.59 -11.95
N HIS A 287 20.58 -7.51 -12.29
CA HIS A 287 20.67 -6.24 -11.57
C HIS A 287 19.28 -5.76 -11.18
N ILE A 288 19.18 -5.14 -10.00
CA ILE A 288 17.90 -4.55 -9.56
C ILE A 288 17.66 -3.29 -10.39
N SER A 289 16.56 -3.29 -11.13
CA SER A 289 16.12 -2.12 -11.91
C SER A 289 16.00 -0.89 -11.02
N GLY A 290 16.62 0.21 -11.43
CA GLY A 290 16.64 1.47 -10.66
C GLY A 290 17.63 1.53 -9.50
N ASN A 291 18.33 0.43 -9.15
CA ASN A 291 19.35 0.42 -8.11
C ASN A 291 20.54 -0.51 -8.44
N PRO A 292 21.40 -0.13 -9.38
CA PRO A 292 22.52 -0.97 -9.82
C PRO A 292 23.59 -1.19 -8.73
N ASN A 293 23.56 -0.38 -7.66
CA ASN A 293 24.49 -0.51 -6.53
C ASN A 293 24.01 -1.47 -5.43
N PHE A 294 22.80 -2.02 -5.56
CA PHE A 294 22.32 -3.01 -4.61
C PHE A 294 23.05 -4.33 -4.87
N LYS A 295 23.89 -4.73 -3.90
CA LYS A 295 24.67 -5.96 -4.01
C LYS A 295 23.78 -7.18 -3.81
N ILE A 296 23.85 -8.10 -4.76
CA ILE A 296 23.18 -9.41 -4.70
C ILE A 296 24.21 -10.53 -4.77
N THR A 297 23.82 -11.71 -4.29
CA THR A 297 24.64 -12.91 -4.29
C THR A 297 24.94 -13.34 -5.75
N LYS A 298 26.17 -13.81 -6.02
CA LYS A 298 26.52 -14.37 -7.32
C LYS A 298 25.69 -15.62 -7.60
N ALA A 299 25.44 -15.89 -8.89
CA ALA A 299 24.62 -17.03 -9.30
C ALA A 299 25.11 -18.37 -8.74
N GLU A 300 26.42 -18.58 -8.68
CA GLU A 300 27.08 -19.79 -8.20
C GLU A 300 26.92 -20.05 -6.67
N ASP A 301 26.67 -19.01 -5.88
CA ASP A 301 26.57 -19.08 -4.43
C ASP A 301 25.12 -19.14 -3.90
N ILE A 302 24.11 -18.97 -4.77
CA ILE A 302 22.70 -18.80 -4.37
C ILE A 302 22.17 -19.97 -3.56
N GLU A 303 22.35 -21.19 -4.04
CA GLU A 303 21.79 -22.38 -3.37
C GLU A 303 22.38 -22.54 -1.97
N LYS A 304 23.68 -22.37 -1.81
CA LYS A 304 24.37 -22.41 -0.52
C LYS A 304 23.85 -21.35 0.45
N GLU A 305 23.70 -20.13 -0.01
CA GLU A 305 23.20 -19.02 0.81
C GLU A 305 21.74 -19.24 1.21
N LEU A 306 20.90 -19.77 0.30
CA LEU A 306 19.52 -20.13 0.61
C LEU A 306 19.45 -21.24 1.66
N GLU A 307 20.25 -22.30 1.54
CA GLU A 307 20.29 -23.39 2.52
C GLU A 307 20.63 -22.88 3.92
N VAL A 308 21.63 -21.99 4.02
CA VAL A 308 21.99 -21.35 5.29
C VAL A 308 20.83 -20.51 5.84
N LEU A 309 20.16 -19.74 5.00
CA LEU A 309 19.04 -18.90 5.41
C LEU A 309 17.82 -19.71 5.86
N ILE A 310 17.49 -20.78 5.12
CA ILE A 310 16.40 -21.72 5.44
C ILE A 310 16.69 -22.47 6.75
N THR A 311 17.92 -22.91 6.97
CA THR A 311 18.34 -23.56 8.23
C THR A 311 18.10 -22.62 9.41
N LYS A 312 18.58 -21.38 9.35
CA LYS A 312 18.34 -20.36 10.38
C LYS A 312 16.85 -20.11 10.63
N TYR A 313 16.05 -20.09 9.54
CA TYR A 313 14.59 -19.92 9.64
C TYR A 313 13.97 -21.05 10.46
N ASN A 314 14.27 -22.32 10.12
CA ASN A 314 13.68 -23.49 10.77
C ASN A 314 14.17 -23.65 12.23
N GLU A 315 15.41 -23.30 12.50
CA GLU A 315 15.91 -23.25 13.88
C GLU A 315 15.17 -22.18 14.70
N PHE A 316 14.95 -21.01 14.12
CA PHE A 316 14.21 -19.92 14.78
C PHE A 316 12.75 -20.30 15.06
N ILE A 317 12.08 -20.92 14.09
CA ILE A 317 10.66 -21.33 14.23
C ILE A 317 10.49 -22.42 15.31
N LYS A 318 11.48 -23.28 15.54
CA LYS A 318 11.45 -24.32 16.59
C LYS A 318 11.62 -23.78 18.02
N ARG A 319 12.04 -22.55 18.18
CA ARG A 319 12.26 -21.96 19.52
C ARG A 319 10.94 -21.62 20.21
N ASP A 320 10.65 -22.22 21.37
CA ASP A 320 9.38 -22.09 22.09
C ASP A 320 9.13 -20.70 22.67
N LYS A 321 10.14 -20.13 23.31
CA LYS A 321 10.03 -18.84 24.04
C LYS A 321 10.81 -17.75 23.31
N VAL A 322 10.14 -17.05 22.41
CA VAL A 322 10.72 -15.91 21.67
C VAL A 322 9.87 -14.68 21.88
N GLY A 323 10.50 -13.59 22.31
CA GLY A 323 9.83 -12.29 22.51
C GLY A 323 9.45 -11.62 21.19
N LEU A 324 8.40 -10.79 21.20
CA LEU A 324 7.93 -10.08 20.01
C LEU A 324 9.05 -9.31 19.30
N LYS A 325 9.86 -8.55 20.05
CA LYS A 325 10.97 -7.79 19.49
C LYS A 325 11.95 -8.66 18.70
N GLU A 326 12.25 -9.88 19.22
CA GLU A 326 13.16 -10.82 18.58
C GLU A 326 12.53 -11.42 17.32
N ILE A 327 11.21 -11.74 17.35
CA ILE A 327 10.49 -12.22 16.16
C ILE A 327 10.56 -11.17 15.04
N LEU A 328 10.28 -9.91 15.35
CA LEU A 328 10.33 -8.83 14.37
C LEU A 328 11.75 -8.57 13.84
N ALA A 329 12.75 -8.62 14.72
CA ALA A 329 14.14 -8.46 14.30
C ALA A 329 14.58 -9.59 13.36
N PHE A 330 14.19 -10.83 13.66
CA PHE A 330 14.47 -11.95 12.78
C PHE A 330 13.71 -11.87 11.45
N ALA A 331 12.44 -11.42 11.46
CA ALA A 331 11.67 -11.20 10.23
C ALA A 331 12.33 -10.18 9.31
N VAL A 332 12.86 -9.08 9.86
CA VAL A 332 13.60 -8.06 9.10
C VAL A 332 14.93 -8.62 8.58
N TYR A 333 15.67 -9.33 9.43
CA TYR A 333 16.91 -9.99 9.01
C TYR A 333 16.64 -10.94 7.83
N PHE A 334 15.67 -11.84 7.98
CA PHE A 334 15.31 -12.82 6.95
C PHE A 334 14.85 -12.13 5.64
N HIS A 335 13.99 -11.13 5.75
CA HIS A 335 13.53 -10.33 4.61
C HIS A 335 14.71 -9.74 3.82
N ASN A 336 15.65 -9.09 4.50
CA ASN A 336 16.76 -8.41 3.84
C ASN A 336 17.81 -9.40 3.32
N GLU A 337 18.08 -10.50 4.02
CA GLU A 337 18.96 -11.56 3.51
C GLU A 337 18.39 -12.16 2.23
N PHE A 338 17.11 -12.50 2.19
CA PHE A 338 16.49 -13.03 0.98
C PHE A 338 16.54 -12.06 -0.20
N GLN A 339 16.36 -10.75 0.08
CA GLN A 339 16.51 -9.71 -0.96
C GLN A 339 17.95 -9.62 -1.48
N HIS A 340 18.97 -9.85 -0.64
CA HIS A 340 20.37 -9.87 -1.05
C HIS A 340 20.77 -11.17 -1.78
N ILE A 341 20.23 -12.32 -1.38
CA ILE A 341 20.42 -13.56 -2.11
C ILE A 341 19.84 -13.43 -3.54
N HIS A 342 18.65 -12.84 -3.66
CA HIS A 342 17.99 -12.56 -4.93
C HIS A 342 17.93 -13.76 -5.86
N PRO A 343 17.31 -14.89 -5.43
CA PRO A 343 17.50 -16.18 -6.07
C PRO A 343 16.86 -16.31 -7.45
N PHE A 344 15.94 -15.45 -7.83
CA PHE A 344 15.16 -15.57 -9.06
C PHE A 344 15.53 -14.51 -10.10
N VAL A 345 15.21 -14.78 -11.37
CA VAL A 345 15.30 -13.78 -12.44
C VAL A 345 14.28 -12.67 -12.20
N ASP A 346 13.05 -13.02 -11.79
CA ASP A 346 11.98 -12.10 -11.36
C ASP A 346 11.16 -12.69 -10.22
N GLY A 347 10.36 -11.85 -9.56
CA GLY A 347 9.48 -12.25 -8.44
C GLY A 347 10.14 -12.18 -7.06
N ASN A 348 11.42 -11.85 -6.95
CA ASN A 348 12.14 -11.84 -5.66
C ASN A 348 11.41 -11.04 -4.57
N SER A 349 11.03 -9.80 -4.84
CA SER A 349 10.32 -8.98 -3.84
C SER A 349 8.95 -9.53 -3.46
N ARG A 350 8.22 -10.12 -4.42
CA ARG A 350 6.93 -10.77 -4.18
C ARG A 350 7.09 -11.96 -3.24
N ILE A 351 8.08 -12.81 -3.49
CA ILE A 351 8.37 -13.99 -2.64
C ILE A 351 8.91 -13.56 -1.29
N THR A 352 9.79 -12.57 -1.21
CA THR A 352 10.26 -12.02 0.07
C THR A 352 9.10 -11.60 0.97
N ARG A 353 8.09 -10.90 0.43
CA ARG A 353 6.88 -10.51 1.19
C ARG A 353 6.10 -11.73 1.67
N LEU A 354 5.90 -12.74 0.82
CA LEU A 354 5.18 -13.96 1.19
C LEU A 354 5.88 -14.72 2.32
N ILE A 355 7.20 -14.98 2.21
CA ILE A 355 7.92 -15.74 3.25
C ILE A 355 8.10 -14.93 4.54
N THR A 356 8.17 -13.61 4.48
CA THR A 356 8.15 -12.75 5.68
C THR A 356 6.80 -12.86 6.39
N PHE A 357 5.70 -12.87 5.63
CA PHE A 357 4.35 -13.05 6.18
C PHE A 357 4.15 -14.45 6.71
N HIS A 358 4.67 -15.49 6.02
CA HIS A 358 4.69 -16.87 6.51
C HIS A 358 5.33 -16.95 7.90
N LEU A 359 6.52 -16.37 8.09
CA LEU A 359 7.21 -16.34 9.37
C LEU A 359 6.36 -15.69 10.48
N LEU A 360 5.80 -14.52 10.22
CA LEU A 360 5.02 -13.78 11.21
C LEU A 360 3.73 -14.52 11.57
N GLN A 361 3.02 -15.05 10.59
CA GLN A 361 1.78 -15.80 10.82
C GLN A 361 2.04 -17.14 11.52
N SER A 362 3.12 -17.87 11.21
CA SER A 362 3.53 -19.08 11.94
C SER A 362 3.84 -18.79 13.42
N ARG A 363 4.10 -17.52 13.77
CA ARG A 363 4.26 -17.01 15.13
C ARG A 363 3.00 -16.35 15.70
N ASP A 364 1.84 -16.61 15.13
CA ASP A 364 0.55 -16.04 15.53
C ASP A 364 0.48 -14.50 15.50
N ILE A 365 1.30 -13.86 14.65
CA ILE A 365 1.25 -12.43 14.41
C ILE A 365 0.49 -12.20 13.10
N PRO A 366 -0.77 -11.70 13.14
CA PRO A 366 -1.55 -11.50 11.95
C PRO A 366 -1.02 -10.29 11.17
N ILE A 367 -0.51 -10.56 9.98
CA ILE A 367 -0.11 -9.57 9.00
C ILE A 367 -0.70 -9.97 7.66
N PHE A 368 -1.46 -9.08 7.03
CA PHE A 368 -2.19 -9.37 5.81
C PHE A 368 -1.99 -8.31 4.73
N ASP A 369 -1.50 -7.12 5.08
CA ASP A 369 -1.30 -6.07 4.11
C ASP A 369 -0.23 -5.08 4.56
N ILE A 370 0.43 -4.43 3.61
CA ILE A 370 1.24 -3.23 3.84
C ILE A 370 0.35 -2.05 3.51
N PRO A 371 -0.06 -1.23 4.50
CA PRO A 371 -0.99 -0.14 4.24
C PRO A 371 -0.43 0.84 3.21
N PHE A 372 -1.30 1.34 2.34
CA PHE A 372 -0.93 2.20 1.20
C PHE A 372 0.04 3.34 1.57
N GLY A 373 -0.16 3.97 2.71
CA GLY A 373 0.69 5.07 3.18
C GLY A 373 2.11 4.67 3.58
N LEU A 374 2.40 3.37 3.75
CA LEU A 374 3.73 2.85 4.08
C LEU A 374 4.45 2.21 2.89
N LEU A 375 3.83 2.12 1.71
CA LEU A 375 4.45 1.48 0.55
C LEU A 375 5.74 2.19 0.13
N ASP A 376 5.74 3.51 0.06
CA ASP A 376 6.93 4.30 -0.31
C ASP A 376 8.05 4.15 0.72
N GLU A 377 7.70 4.15 2.02
CA GLU A 377 8.64 3.96 3.11
C GLU A 377 9.26 2.56 3.05
N TYR A 378 8.43 1.52 2.89
CA TYR A 378 8.87 0.14 2.73
C TYR A 378 9.86 0.00 1.57
N MET A 379 9.53 0.54 0.40
CA MET A 379 10.39 0.47 -0.77
C MET A 379 11.73 1.18 -0.56
N SER A 380 11.75 2.31 0.14
CA SER A 380 12.98 3.07 0.37
C SER A 380 13.98 2.36 1.29
N TYR A 381 13.51 1.45 2.16
CA TYR A 381 14.34 0.70 3.10
C TYR A 381 14.65 -0.74 2.67
N THR A 382 14.12 -1.15 1.52
CA THR A 382 14.37 -2.45 0.91
C THR A 382 15.18 -2.31 -0.39
N LYS A 383 14.62 -2.66 -1.53
CA LYS A 383 15.32 -2.60 -2.82
C LYS A 383 15.67 -1.18 -3.29
N GLY A 384 15.04 -0.15 -2.77
CA GLY A 384 15.37 1.26 -3.05
C GLY A 384 16.59 1.79 -2.28
N SER A 385 17.06 1.08 -1.26
CA SER A 385 18.20 1.50 -0.45
C SER A 385 19.55 1.17 -1.11
N LYS A 386 20.55 2.05 -0.91
CA LYS A 386 21.94 1.79 -1.36
C LYS A 386 22.68 0.83 -0.43
N LYS A 387 22.23 0.67 0.77
CA LYS A 387 22.80 -0.21 1.81
C LYS A 387 21.67 -0.83 2.63
N ARG A 388 22.01 -1.87 3.39
CA ARG A 388 21.07 -2.54 4.29
C ARG A 388 20.57 -1.57 5.37
N GLU A 389 19.26 -1.47 5.55
CA GLU A 389 18.57 -0.55 6.46
C GLU A 389 17.64 -1.31 7.43
N ASP A 390 18.21 -2.33 8.13
CA ASP A 390 17.44 -3.23 9.02
C ASP A 390 16.68 -2.47 10.10
N GLU A 391 17.31 -1.47 10.75
CA GLU A 391 16.67 -0.69 11.80
C GLU A 391 15.45 0.09 11.28
N LYS A 392 15.54 0.68 10.11
CA LYS A 392 14.42 1.43 9.50
C LYS A 392 13.31 0.50 9.05
N LEU A 393 13.64 -0.64 8.44
CA LEU A 393 12.65 -1.66 8.09
C LEU A 393 11.97 -2.24 9.33
N PHE A 394 12.70 -2.41 10.44
CA PHE A 394 12.15 -2.83 11.73
C PHE A 394 11.10 -1.84 12.27
N GLN A 395 11.36 -0.54 12.15
CA GLN A 395 10.40 0.50 12.52
C GLN A 395 9.16 0.48 11.60
N THR A 396 9.37 0.30 10.30
CA THR A 396 8.27 0.20 9.34
C THR A 396 7.40 -1.02 9.60
N LEU A 397 8.02 -2.19 9.87
CA LEU A 397 7.31 -3.43 10.17
C LEU A 397 6.44 -3.33 11.43
N GLN A 398 6.91 -2.64 12.48
CA GLN A 398 6.09 -2.38 13.67
C GLN A 398 4.82 -1.58 13.32
N LYS A 399 4.94 -0.53 12.50
CA LYS A 399 3.77 0.27 12.05
C LYS A 399 2.80 -0.57 11.21
N VAL A 400 3.32 -1.41 10.32
CA VAL A 400 2.52 -2.33 9.50
C VAL A 400 1.74 -3.29 10.39
N ILE A 401 2.39 -3.97 11.33
CA ILE A 401 1.76 -4.95 12.22
C ILE A 401 0.73 -4.28 13.13
N LEU A 402 1.07 -3.15 13.74
CA LEU A 402 0.13 -2.46 14.62
C LEU A 402 -1.11 -1.97 13.85
N TRP A 403 -0.95 -1.49 12.62
CA TRP A 403 -2.06 -1.09 11.77
C TRP A 403 -2.96 -2.27 11.42
N ASN A 404 -2.39 -3.43 11.02
CA ASN A 404 -3.14 -4.65 10.74
C ASN A 404 -3.94 -5.11 11.96
N LEU A 405 -3.28 -5.22 13.13
CA LEU A 405 -3.92 -5.64 14.38
C LEU A 405 -5.09 -4.74 14.76
N LYS A 406 -4.90 -3.43 14.73
CA LYS A 406 -5.98 -2.48 15.06
C LYS A 406 -7.15 -2.61 14.10
N LYS A 407 -6.88 -2.71 12.79
CA LYS A 407 -7.93 -2.87 11.78
C LYS A 407 -8.69 -4.18 11.93
N ILE A 408 -8.00 -5.27 12.25
CA ILE A 408 -8.63 -6.57 12.51
C ILE A 408 -9.45 -6.51 13.81
N ASN A 409 -8.88 -6.01 14.89
CA ASN A 409 -9.54 -5.93 16.19
C ASN A 409 -10.79 -5.02 16.18
N GLU A 410 -10.74 -3.90 15.43
CA GLU A 410 -11.89 -3.01 15.23
C GLU A 410 -13.05 -3.74 14.51
N ARG A 411 -12.72 -4.64 13.61
CA ARG A 411 -13.72 -5.36 12.80
C ARG A 411 -14.22 -6.64 13.47
N LEU A 412 -13.44 -7.23 14.36
CA LEU A 412 -13.85 -8.39 15.15
C LEU A 412 -14.71 -8.01 16.36
N GLY A 413 -14.47 -6.86 16.96
CA GLY A 413 -15.24 -6.33 18.10
C GLY A 413 -16.36 -5.44 17.69
#